data_a3d4d41562e2b83d21489cd386ed9750
#
_entry.id   a3d4d41562e2b83d21489cd386ed9750
#
_cell.length_a   1.000
_cell.length_b   1.000
_cell.length_c   1.000
_cell.angle_alpha   90.00
_cell.angle_beta   90.00
_cell.angle_gamma   90.00
#
_symmetry.space_group_name_H-M   'P 1'
#
loop_
_entity.id
_entity.type
_entity.pdbx_description
1 polymer ?
#
loop_
_entity_poly.entity_id
_entity_poly.type
_entity_poly.pdbx_seq_one_letter_code
_entity_poly.pdbx_strand_id
1 'polypeptide(L)'
;MKVLLIDDDEALTTIFTAALTKEGFQVVAVNTGQEGIDKASTEAPNLILLDQVLPDLSGNDILKQLKLDEKTKNIPVIIFSNFSQEELVKEAINQGAVDYVFKYQVEPKDVIEKIKRALGQT
;
A
#
# COMPACT_ATOMS: atom_id res chain seq x y z
N MET A 1 8.86 -11.91 4.25
CA MET A 1 8.80 -10.45 4.08
C MET A 1 7.52 -9.88 4.66
N LYS A 2 7.55 -8.63 5.04
CA LYS A 2 6.44 -7.97 5.72
C LYS A 2 5.78 -6.94 4.81
N VAL A 3 4.45 -6.97 4.74
CA VAL A 3 3.63 -5.99 4.01
C VAL A 3 2.81 -5.19 5.01
N LEU A 4 2.87 -3.88 4.90
CA LEU A 4 2.00 -2.98 5.66
C LEU A 4 0.80 -2.65 4.76
N LEU A 5 -0.40 -2.98 5.23
CA LEU A 5 -1.65 -2.71 4.51
C LEU A 5 -2.39 -1.57 5.22
N ILE A 6 -2.58 -0.47 4.51
CA ILE A 6 -3.26 0.73 5.03
C ILE A 6 -4.57 0.90 4.27
N ASP A 7 -5.67 0.48 4.88
CA ASP A 7 -7.00 0.49 4.26
C ASP A 7 -8.06 0.45 5.35
N ASP A 8 -9.12 1.24 5.21
CA ASP A 8 -10.22 1.27 6.19
C ASP A 8 -11.37 0.32 5.85
N ASP A 9 -11.31 -0.37 4.71
CA ASP A 9 -12.29 -1.39 4.33
C ASP A 9 -11.93 -2.71 5.01
N GLU A 10 -12.67 -3.07 6.07
CA GLU A 10 -12.39 -4.27 6.86
C GLU A 10 -12.53 -5.57 6.07
N ALA A 11 -13.53 -5.66 5.19
CA ALA A 11 -13.74 -6.84 4.38
C ALA A 11 -12.57 -7.07 3.44
N LEU A 12 -12.13 -6.02 2.78
CA LEU A 12 -10.99 -6.07 1.87
C LEU A 12 -9.70 -6.42 2.62
N THR A 13 -9.47 -5.78 3.76
CA THR A 13 -8.32 -6.04 4.61
C THR A 13 -8.26 -7.51 5.03
N THR A 14 -9.40 -8.10 5.42
CA THR A 14 -9.47 -9.51 5.79
C THR A 14 -9.08 -10.41 4.62
N ILE A 15 -9.62 -10.15 3.45
CA ILE A 15 -9.35 -10.93 2.23
C ILE A 15 -7.86 -10.87 1.87
N PHE A 16 -7.29 -9.67 1.83
CA PHE A 16 -5.88 -9.50 1.43
C PHE A 16 -4.92 -10.00 2.49
N THR A 17 -5.24 -9.84 3.77
CA THR A 17 -4.42 -10.38 4.84
C THR A 17 -4.35 -11.90 4.75
N ALA A 18 -5.48 -12.57 4.53
CA ALA A 18 -5.52 -14.02 4.36
C ALA A 18 -4.70 -14.47 3.14
N ALA A 19 -4.88 -13.80 2.00
CA ALA A 19 -4.20 -14.16 0.76
C ALA A 19 -2.68 -13.95 0.88
N LEU A 20 -2.25 -12.86 1.46
CA LEU A 20 -0.82 -12.55 1.65
C LEU A 20 -0.18 -13.52 2.66
N THR A 21 -0.87 -13.81 3.75
CA THR A 21 -0.38 -14.75 4.76
C THR A 21 -0.18 -16.14 4.16
N LYS A 22 -1.11 -16.58 3.31
CA LYS A 22 -1.00 -17.86 2.61
C LYS A 22 0.25 -17.92 1.73
N GLU A 23 0.66 -16.79 1.18
CA GLU A 23 1.86 -16.69 0.33
C GLU A 23 3.15 -16.50 1.14
N GLY A 24 3.08 -16.54 2.46
CA GLY A 24 4.24 -16.46 3.33
C GLY A 24 4.61 -15.07 3.80
N PHE A 25 3.81 -14.06 3.50
CA PHE A 25 4.05 -12.69 3.98
C PHE A 25 3.55 -12.50 5.41
N GLN A 26 4.28 -11.73 6.19
CA GLN A 26 3.74 -11.16 7.43
C GLN A 26 2.95 -9.91 7.05
N VAL A 27 1.79 -9.71 7.65
CA VAL A 27 0.93 -8.57 7.34
C VAL A 27 0.67 -7.76 8.60
N VAL A 28 0.92 -6.46 8.50
CA VAL A 28 0.50 -5.49 9.50
C VAL A 28 -0.56 -4.65 8.83
N ALA A 29 -1.78 -4.65 9.38
CA ALA A 29 -2.91 -3.93 8.80
C ALA A 29 -3.35 -2.82 9.75
N VAL A 30 -3.55 -1.62 9.21
CA VAL A 30 -4.06 -0.46 9.94
C VAL A 30 -5.14 0.22 9.12
N ASN A 31 -5.98 1.01 9.75
CA ASN A 31 -7.16 1.59 9.09
C ASN A 31 -7.19 3.11 9.04
N THR A 32 -6.13 3.78 9.47
CA THR A 32 -5.99 5.23 9.32
C THR A 32 -4.64 5.58 8.72
N GLY A 33 -4.57 6.76 8.11
CA GLY A 33 -3.32 7.23 7.52
C GLY A 33 -2.25 7.47 8.56
N GLN A 34 -2.60 8.05 9.70
CA GLN A 34 -1.63 8.33 10.76
C GLN A 34 -1.02 7.03 11.31
N GLU A 35 -1.85 6.03 11.57
CA GLU A 35 -1.35 4.72 12.00
C GLU A 35 -0.43 4.11 10.94
N GLY A 36 -0.78 4.29 9.67
CA GLY A 36 0.04 3.82 8.56
C GLY A 36 1.42 4.45 8.54
N ILE A 37 1.50 5.76 8.71
CA ILE A 37 2.77 6.48 8.77
C ILE A 37 3.60 5.99 9.96
N ASP A 38 2.98 5.87 11.13
CA ASP A 38 3.66 5.41 12.34
C ASP A 38 4.18 3.99 12.19
N LYS A 39 3.37 3.08 11.66
CA LYS A 39 3.77 1.68 11.46
C LYS A 39 4.83 1.51 10.38
N ALA A 40 4.80 2.33 9.34
CA ALA A 40 5.85 2.30 8.33
C ALA A 40 7.22 2.57 8.95
N SER A 41 7.29 3.50 9.92
CA SER A 41 8.51 3.84 10.61
C SER A 41 8.93 2.76 11.62
N THR A 42 7.98 2.22 12.41
CA THR A 42 8.29 1.30 13.51
C THR A 42 8.44 -0.14 13.09
N GLU A 43 7.69 -0.59 12.07
CA GLU A 43 7.68 -1.98 11.62
C GLU A 43 8.66 -2.28 10.49
N ALA A 44 9.18 -1.25 9.86
CA ALA A 44 10.10 -1.36 8.72
C ALA A 44 9.62 -2.41 7.69
N PRO A 45 8.40 -2.24 7.14
CA PRO A 45 7.90 -3.22 6.17
C PRO A 45 8.73 -3.21 4.89
N ASN A 46 8.64 -4.31 4.15
CA ASN A 46 9.31 -4.43 2.85
C ASN A 46 8.52 -3.76 1.73
N LEU A 47 7.20 -3.62 1.92
CA LEU A 47 6.31 -2.98 0.95
C LEU A 47 5.09 -2.44 1.69
N ILE A 48 4.55 -1.33 1.16
CA ILE A 48 3.32 -0.72 1.67
C ILE A 48 2.26 -0.79 0.58
N LEU A 49 1.10 -1.36 0.92
CA LEU A 49 -0.10 -1.34 0.09
C LEU A 49 -1.04 -0.32 0.70
N LEU A 50 -1.31 0.77 -0.03
CA LEU A 50 -1.90 1.98 0.52
C LEU A 50 -3.18 2.37 -0.23
N ASP A 51 -4.28 2.50 0.50
CA ASP A 51 -5.52 3.03 -0.05
C ASP A 51 -5.43 4.54 -0.29
N GLN A 52 -6.08 5.01 -1.34
CA GLN A 52 -6.11 6.44 -1.68
C GLN A 52 -7.02 7.26 -0.76
N VAL A 53 -8.09 6.66 -0.25
CA VAL A 53 -9.06 7.38 0.58
C VAL A 53 -9.15 6.73 1.95
N LEU A 54 -8.66 7.45 2.95
CA LEU A 54 -8.70 7.05 4.35
C LEU A 54 -9.46 8.11 5.16
N PRO A 55 -9.93 7.80 6.37
CA PRO A 55 -10.76 8.77 7.11
C PRO A 55 -10.04 10.06 7.48
N ASP A 56 -8.71 10.03 7.62
CA ASP A 56 -7.93 11.18 8.08
C ASP A 56 -7.05 11.83 7.00
N LEU A 57 -6.53 11.05 6.05
CA LEU A 57 -5.56 11.53 5.05
C LEU A 57 -5.82 10.86 3.71
N SER A 58 -5.42 11.50 2.61
CA SER A 58 -5.41 10.84 1.31
C SER A 58 -4.16 9.98 1.16
N GLY A 59 -4.23 8.96 0.31
CA GLY A 59 -3.07 8.11 0.00
C GLY A 59 -1.91 8.92 -0.56
N ASN A 60 -2.19 9.88 -1.43
CA ASN A 60 -1.14 10.72 -2.01
C ASN A 60 -0.45 11.58 -0.95
N ASP A 61 -1.18 12.09 0.06
CA ASP A 61 -0.60 12.82 1.16
C ASP A 61 0.27 11.94 2.05
N ILE A 62 -0.19 10.72 2.33
CA ILE A 62 0.59 9.74 3.08
C ILE A 62 1.87 9.38 2.33
N LEU A 63 1.76 9.11 1.04
CA LEU A 63 2.91 8.81 0.19
C LEU A 63 3.95 9.92 0.23
N LYS A 64 3.52 11.16 0.13
CA LYS A 64 4.41 12.31 0.22
C LYS A 64 5.19 12.32 1.54
N GLN A 65 4.49 12.11 2.66
CA GLN A 65 5.13 12.07 3.97
C GLN A 65 6.12 10.91 4.08
N LEU A 66 5.76 9.73 3.57
CA LEU A 66 6.64 8.57 3.59
C LEU A 66 7.92 8.82 2.80
N LYS A 67 7.82 9.51 1.66
CA LYS A 67 8.99 9.79 0.81
C LYS A 67 9.87 10.90 1.35
N LEU A 68 9.37 11.72 2.27
CA LEU A 68 10.16 12.75 2.94
C LEU A 68 10.92 12.25 4.18
N ASP A 69 10.56 11.09 4.71
CA ASP A 69 11.18 10.53 5.90
C ASP A 69 12.29 9.55 5.53
N GLU A 70 13.49 9.77 6.04
CA GLU A 70 14.66 8.92 5.79
C GLU A 70 14.42 7.46 6.14
N LYS A 71 13.57 7.18 7.13
CA LYS A 71 13.27 5.81 7.57
C LYS A 71 12.36 5.06 6.60
N THR A 72 11.57 5.77 5.80
CA THR A 72 10.51 5.16 4.99
C THR A 72 10.64 5.44 3.49
N LYS A 73 11.46 6.39 3.10
CA LYS A 73 11.53 6.86 1.69
C LYS A 73 11.87 5.76 0.69
N ASN A 74 12.58 4.74 1.10
CA ASN A 74 13.01 3.67 0.20
C ASN A 74 12.07 2.46 0.19
N ILE A 75 11.01 2.48 1.00
CA ILE A 75 10.03 1.41 1.01
C ILE A 75 9.12 1.55 -0.22
N PRO A 76 9.02 0.51 -1.07
CA PRO A 76 8.13 0.59 -2.23
C PRO A 76 6.67 0.69 -1.79
N VAL A 77 5.92 1.58 -2.43
CA VAL A 77 4.51 1.84 -2.15
C VAL A 77 3.69 1.56 -3.39
N ILE A 78 2.67 0.72 -3.25
CA ILE A 78 1.64 0.50 -4.28
C ILE A 78 0.36 1.15 -3.77
N ILE A 79 -0.20 2.06 -4.55
CA ILE A 79 -1.52 2.64 -4.26
C ILE A 79 -2.59 1.67 -4.76
N PHE A 80 -3.58 1.40 -3.91
CA PHE A 80 -4.65 0.45 -4.18
C PHE A 80 -5.98 1.16 -3.95
N SER A 81 -6.70 1.52 -5.03
CA SER A 81 -7.80 2.48 -4.93
C SER A 81 -8.97 2.16 -5.87
N ASN A 82 -10.17 2.61 -5.48
CA ASN A 82 -11.33 2.65 -6.37
C ASN A 82 -11.30 3.86 -7.30
N PHE A 83 -10.39 4.81 -7.07
CA PHE A 83 -10.34 6.06 -7.83
C PHE A 83 -9.30 5.97 -8.94
N SER A 84 -9.78 6.10 -10.18
CA SER A 84 -8.95 5.98 -11.39
C SER A 84 -8.70 7.31 -12.08
N GLN A 85 -8.93 8.43 -11.39
CA GLN A 85 -8.71 9.75 -11.96
C GLN A 85 -7.25 9.92 -12.36
N GLU A 86 -7.03 10.32 -13.59
CA GLU A 86 -5.70 10.43 -14.17
C GLU A 86 -4.77 11.31 -13.35
N GLU A 87 -5.30 12.40 -12.80
CA GLU A 87 -4.53 13.34 -11.99
C GLU A 87 -4.00 12.70 -10.70
N LEU A 88 -4.83 11.89 -10.04
CA LEU A 88 -4.42 11.18 -8.83
C LEU A 88 -3.34 10.14 -9.13
N VAL A 89 -3.49 9.44 -10.24
CA VAL A 89 -2.50 8.44 -10.67
C VAL A 89 -1.17 9.10 -11.00
N LYS A 90 -1.20 10.18 -11.76
CA LYS A 90 0.01 10.93 -12.14
C LYS A 90 0.73 11.48 -10.91
N GLU A 91 -0.02 12.05 -9.98
CA GLU A 91 0.57 12.58 -8.75
C GLU A 91 1.25 11.49 -7.94
N ALA A 92 0.58 10.33 -7.79
CA ALA A 92 1.14 9.19 -7.04
C ALA A 92 2.46 8.71 -7.68
N ILE A 93 2.47 8.52 -8.99
CA ILE A 93 3.67 8.06 -9.70
C ILE A 93 4.79 9.11 -9.60
N ASN A 94 4.45 10.38 -9.75
CA ASN A 94 5.43 11.46 -9.62
C ASN A 94 6.02 11.54 -8.20
N GLN A 95 5.26 11.16 -7.19
CA GLN A 95 5.74 11.13 -5.80
C GLN A 95 6.47 9.84 -5.44
N GLY A 96 6.60 8.92 -6.38
CA GLY A 96 7.42 7.73 -6.19
C GLY A 96 6.67 6.44 -5.89
N ALA A 97 5.35 6.38 -6.09
CA ALA A 97 4.64 5.10 -6.03
C ALA A 97 5.17 4.20 -7.15
N VAL A 98 5.36 2.92 -6.85
CA VAL A 98 5.86 1.99 -7.86
C VAL A 98 4.76 1.44 -8.74
N ASP A 99 3.51 1.51 -8.29
CA ASP A 99 2.34 1.11 -9.08
C ASP A 99 1.07 1.73 -8.51
N TYR A 100 0.02 1.77 -9.31
CA TYR A 100 -1.30 2.24 -8.92
C TYR A 100 -2.31 1.21 -9.43
N VAL A 101 -3.01 0.54 -8.51
CA VAL A 101 -3.89 -0.59 -8.82
C VAL A 101 -5.33 -0.23 -8.50
N PHE A 102 -6.25 -0.55 -9.41
CA PHE A 102 -7.67 -0.25 -9.26
C PHE A 102 -8.39 -1.44 -8.63
N LYS A 103 -9.00 -1.22 -7.45
CA LYS A 103 -9.62 -2.28 -6.64
C LYS A 103 -10.66 -3.10 -7.42
N TYR A 104 -11.41 -2.45 -8.30
CA TYR A 104 -12.49 -3.12 -9.05
C TYR A 104 -12.02 -3.88 -10.30
N GLN A 105 -10.73 -3.82 -10.63
CA GLN A 105 -10.19 -4.43 -11.83
C GLN A 105 -9.22 -5.59 -11.54
N VAL A 106 -9.01 -5.92 -10.28
CA VAL A 106 -8.01 -6.91 -9.90
C VAL A 106 -8.55 -7.90 -8.88
N GLU A 107 -8.01 -9.11 -8.92
CA GLU A 107 -8.23 -10.12 -7.89
C GLU A 107 -7.04 -10.13 -6.93
N PRO A 108 -7.18 -10.71 -5.73
CA PRO A 108 -6.06 -10.78 -4.78
C PRO A 108 -4.78 -11.37 -5.37
N LYS A 109 -4.88 -12.39 -6.22
CA LYS A 109 -3.71 -13.00 -6.86
C LYS A 109 -2.95 -12.01 -7.75
N ASP A 110 -3.66 -11.10 -8.41
CA ASP A 110 -3.04 -10.10 -9.28
C ASP A 110 -2.25 -9.08 -8.48
N VAL A 111 -2.79 -8.66 -7.34
CA VAL A 111 -2.11 -7.73 -6.44
C VAL A 111 -0.87 -8.38 -5.82
N ILE A 112 -0.99 -9.64 -5.40
CA ILE A 112 0.14 -10.40 -4.85
C ILE A 112 1.26 -10.51 -5.88
N GLU A 113 0.92 -10.76 -7.13
CA GLU A 113 1.91 -10.83 -8.20
C GLU A 113 2.65 -9.51 -8.39
N LYS A 114 1.91 -8.39 -8.34
CA LYS A 114 2.52 -7.05 -8.39
C LYS A 114 3.41 -6.77 -7.18
N ILE A 115 3.00 -7.21 -6.00
CA ILE A 115 3.80 -7.10 -4.77
C ILE A 115 5.10 -7.88 -4.92
N LYS A 116 5.03 -9.14 -5.36
CA LYS A 116 6.22 -9.98 -5.58
C LYS A 116 7.17 -9.35 -6.60
N ARG A 117 6.61 -8.79 -7.67
CA ARG A 117 7.42 -8.12 -8.70
C ARG A 117 8.12 -6.89 -8.14
N ALA A 118 7.41 -6.08 -7.35
CA ALA A 118 8.00 -4.90 -6.72
C ALA A 118 9.11 -5.28 -5.73
N LEU A 119 9.02 -6.46 -5.13
CA LEU A 119 10.02 -6.98 -4.20
C LEU A 119 11.13 -7.79 -4.88
N GLY A 120 11.08 -7.93 -6.20
CA GLY A 120 12.08 -8.70 -6.95
C GLY A 120 11.99 -10.21 -6.75
N GLN A 121 10.79 -10.74 -6.47
CA GLN A 121 10.58 -12.17 -6.19
C GLN A 121 10.02 -12.96 -7.35
N THR A 122 9.91 -12.39 -8.53
CA THR A 122 9.40 -13.10 -9.71
C THR A 122 10.51 -13.46 -10.67
#